data_212163b6121f866929c87758571755be
#
_entry.id   212163b6121f866929c87758571755be
#
_cell.length_a   1.000
_cell.length_b   1.000
_cell.length_c   1.000
_cell.angle_alpha   90.00
_cell.angle_beta   90.00
_cell.angle_gamma   90.00
#
_symmetry.space_group_name_H-M   'P 1'
#
loop_
_entity.id
_entity.type
_entity.pdbx_description
1 polymer ?
#
loop_
_entity_poly.entity_id
_entity_poly.type
_entity_poly.pdbx_seq_one_letter_code
_entity_poly.pdbx_strand_id
1 'polypeptide(L)'
;SICIADKPEGPWERTIFPEYLYDPGLFFDDDGKVYVVHGQHRLFITELNEDVKSVKGKPVEIWEKGFKNSRTWGPNFGMEGAHMYKINGMYYITCPAGGTEGWQVCLRSKNIYGPYEHKVIVEDATSYPPNGLHQGGMVQLKNGDWWFIIMQDRGPIGRVPHLLPVKWVDGWPMLGVDGKDVITYPKPEVGKKQQRLASPATTDEFNGKQLGLQWQWNHNPDNTKWSLTECRGYMRLKASQAPKLYEARNTLTQRVQGPSSEGSVEMIVSGMKDGNMAGLGVFQLPYAYVAVKQEGSSRKIVMYDGDKEIESVDNFKGDKIWFRARVMDKNFTARFYYS
;
A
#
# COMPACT_ATOMS: atom_id res chain seq x y z
N SER A 1 2.16 -5.57 -17.93
CA SER A 1 2.86 -6.87 -18.00
C SER A 1 2.06 -7.95 -17.26
N ILE A 2 2.19 -9.17 -17.72
CA ILE A 2 1.71 -10.38 -17.05
C ILE A 2 2.92 -11.19 -16.58
N CYS A 3 2.82 -11.79 -15.39
CA CYS A 3 3.84 -12.66 -14.85
C CYS A 3 3.24 -14.03 -14.58
N ILE A 4 3.93 -15.10 -14.99
CA ILE A 4 3.47 -16.48 -14.86
C ILE A 4 4.56 -17.28 -14.14
N ALA A 5 4.20 -18.12 -13.20
CA ALA A 5 5.07 -19.06 -12.51
C ALA A 5 4.30 -20.32 -12.09
N ASP A 6 4.99 -21.46 -12.00
CA ASP A 6 4.41 -22.72 -11.50
C ASP A 6 4.21 -22.69 -9.97
N LYS A 7 4.94 -21.83 -9.26
CA LYS A 7 4.92 -21.70 -7.80
C LYS A 7 4.93 -20.21 -7.40
N PRO A 8 4.32 -19.85 -6.26
CA PRO A 8 4.32 -18.47 -5.76
C PRO A 8 5.74 -17.89 -5.57
N GLU A 9 6.71 -18.73 -5.26
CA GLU A 9 8.11 -18.32 -5.07
C GLU A 9 8.84 -18.06 -6.41
N GLY A 10 8.24 -18.43 -7.53
CA GLY A 10 8.80 -18.33 -8.87
C GLY A 10 9.66 -19.54 -9.27
N PRO A 11 10.51 -19.40 -10.26
CA PRO A 11 10.82 -18.15 -10.98
C PRO A 11 9.64 -17.63 -11.81
N TRP A 12 9.50 -16.30 -11.91
CA TRP A 12 8.44 -15.66 -12.66
C TRP A 12 8.89 -15.30 -14.07
N GLU A 13 8.18 -15.82 -15.06
CA GLU A 13 8.32 -15.37 -16.44
C GLU A 13 7.46 -14.13 -16.66
N ARG A 14 8.09 -13.02 -17.11
CA ARG A 14 7.41 -11.76 -17.38
C ARG A 14 7.24 -11.54 -18.88
N THR A 15 6.00 -11.34 -19.31
CA THR A 15 5.66 -10.89 -20.65
C THR A 15 5.16 -9.45 -20.60
N ILE A 16 5.68 -8.59 -21.49
CA ILE A 16 5.19 -7.22 -21.62
C ILE A 16 3.87 -7.28 -22.39
N PHE A 17 2.83 -6.76 -21.77
CA PHE A 17 1.50 -6.64 -22.36
C PHE A 17 1.43 -5.30 -23.10
N PRO A 18 1.14 -5.29 -24.40
CA PRO A 18 1.18 -4.05 -25.19
C PRO A 18 0.02 -3.10 -24.85
N GLU A 19 -1.13 -3.63 -24.43
CA GLU A 19 -2.29 -2.83 -24.09
C GLU A 19 -2.19 -2.29 -22.65
N TYR A 20 -2.66 -1.06 -22.48
CA TYR A 20 -2.80 -0.45 -21.15
C TYR A 20 -4.16 -0.80 -20.56
N LEU A 21 -4.15 -1.72 -19.60
CA LEU A 21 -5.34 -2.10 -18.82
C LEU A 21 -5.16 -1.50 -17.42
N TYR A 22 -5.94 -0.46 -17.12
CA TYR A 22 -5.83 0.23 -15.83
C TYR A 22 -6.42 -0.63 -14.71
N ASP A 23 -5.64 -0.83 -13.64
CA ASP A 23 -6.00 -1.51 -12.39
C ASP A 23 -6.73 -2.85 -12.62
N PRO A 24 -6.04 -3.82 -13.28
CA PRO A 24 -6.67 -5.00 -13.83
C PRO A 24 -6.90 -6.10 -12.79
N GLY A 25 -8.07 -6.73 -12.84
CA GLY A 25 -8.39 -7.97 -12.14
C GLY A 25 -8.54 -9.15 -13.12
N LEU A 26 -7.79 -10.23 -12.89
CA LEU A 26 -7.90 -11.47 -13.68
C LEU A 26 -9.10 -12.29 -13.21
N PHE A 27 -9.80 -12.88 -14.19
CA PHE A 27 -10.89 -13.81 -13.96
C PHE A 27 -10.79 -15.02 -14.89
N PHE A 28 -10.86 -16.21 -14.31
CA PHE A 28 -10.88 -17.48 -15.02
C PHE A 28 -12.32 -18.02 -14.97
N ASP A 29 -12.96 -18.14 -16.13
CA ASP A 29 -14.32 -18.66 -16.23
C ASP A 29 -14.34 -20.19 -16.33
N ASP A 30 -15.48 -20.80 -16.02
CA ASP A 30 -15.68 -22.25 -16.05
C ASP A 30 -15.50 -22.88 -17.44
N ASP A 31 -15.63 -22.10 -18.51
CA ASP A 31 -15.41 -22.52 -19.90
C ASP A 31 -13.93 -22.50 -20.31
N GLY A 32 -13.02 -22.18 -19.38
CA GLY A 32 -11.60 -22.12 -19.60
C GLY A 32 -11.09 -20.81 -20.19
N LYS A 33 -11.98 -19.87 -20.50
CA LYS A 33 -11.57 -18.54 -20.95
C LYS A 33 -11.08 -17.67 -19.81
N VAL A 34 -10.18 -16.77 -20.14
CA VAL A 34 -9.60 -15.83 -19.19
C VAL A 34 -9.96 -14.40 -19.58
N TYR A 35 -10.39 -13.66 -18.61
CA TYR A 35 -10.82 -12.28 -18.78
C TYR A 35 -10.05 -11.35 -17.84
N VAL A 36 -9.98 -10.08 -18.24
CA VAL A 36 -9.50 -8.98 -17.41
C VAL A 36 -10.63 -7.98 -17.24
N VAL A 37 -11.05 -7.76 -16.00
CA VAL A 37 -11.90 -6.61 -15.68
C VAL A 37 -10.97 -5.46 -15.32
N HIS A 38 -11.16 -4.27 -15.92
CA HIS A 38 -10.27 -3.14 -15.76
C HIS A 38 -10.98 -1.81 -16.00
N GLY A 39 -10.31 -0.72 -15.68
CA GLY A 39 -10.79 0.63 -15.92
C GLY A 39 -10.77 1.52 -14.70
N GLN A 40 -11.07 2.79 -14.94
CA GLN A 40 -11.27 3.83 -13.93
C GLN A 40 -12.47 4.68 -14.34
N HIS A 41 -13.44 4.88 -13.43
CA HIS A 41 -14.73 5.53 -13.67
C HIS A 41 -15.68 4.75 -14.60
N ARG A 42 -15.14 4.02 -15.56
CA ARG A 42 -15.81 3.11 -16.48
C ARG A 42 -15.16 1.75 -16.37
N LEU A 43 -15.94 0.68 -16.40
CA LEU A 43 -15.41 -0.67 -16.34
C LEU A 43 -15.54 -1.36 -17.69
N PHE A 44 -14.52 -2.12 -18.03
CA PHE A 44 -14.39 -2.91 -19.25
C PHE A 44 -14.07 -4.35 -18.91
N ILE A 45 -14.49 -5.26 -19.76
CA ILE A 45 -14.00 -6.64 -19.77
C ILE A 45 -13.29 -6.89 -21.09
N THR A 46 -12.08 -7.45 -20.98
CA THR A 46 -11.26 -7.87 -22.13
C THR A 46 -10.96 -9.36 -22.00
N GLU A 47 -11.32 -10.14 -23.04
CA GLU A 47 -10.94 -11.54 -23.14
C GLU A 47 -9.46 -11.64 -23.50
N LEU A 48 -8.71 -12.55 -22.87
CA LEU A 48 -7.34 -12.86 -23.24
C LEU A 48 -7.29 -14.06 -24.21
N ASN A 49 -6.22 -14.15 -24.99
CA ASN A 49 -5.92 -15.34 -25.75
C ASN A 49 -5.59 -16.51 -24.81
N GLU A 50 -5.62 -17.75 -25.31
CA GLU A 50 -5.41 -18.97 -24.52
C GLU A 50 -4.05 -19.01 -23.82
N ASP A 51 -3.04 -18.37 -24.38
CA ASP A 51 -1.71 -18.23 -23.79
C ASP A 51 -1.63 -17.19 -22.66
N VAL A 52 -2.71 -16.46 -22.43
CA VAL A 52 -2.88 -15.32 -21.51
C VAL A 52 -1.85 -14.19 -21.69
N LYS A 53 -1.12 -14.18 -22.80
CA LYS A 53 -0.03 -13.22 -23.06
C LYS A 53 -0.45 -12.04 -23.95
N SER A 54 -1.70 -12.03 -24.42
CA SER A 54 -2.26 -10.98 -25.28
C SER A 54 -3.78 -10.90 -25.17
N VAL A 55 -4.34 -9.75 -25.56
CA VAL A 55 -5.81 -9.58 -25.62
C VAL A 55 -6.41 -10.25 -26.82
N LYS A 56 -7.66 -10.70 -26.68
CA LYS A 56 -8.49 -11.22 -27.76
C LYS A 56 -9.60 -10.24 -28.07
N GLY A 57 -9.43 -9.50 -29.15
CA GLY A 57 -10.44 -8.52 -29.56
C GLY A 57 -10.36 -7.19 -28.83
N LYS A 58 -11.46 -6.45 -28.82
CA LYS A 58 -11.56 -5.13 -28.19
C LYS A 58 -12.16 -5.22 -26.81
N PRO A 59 -11.79 -4.32 -25.88
CA PRO A 59 -12.49 -4.17 -24.60
C PRO A 59 -13.98 -3.92 -24.78
N VAL A 60 -14.80 -4.63 -24.02
CA VAL A 60 -16.25 -4.42 -23.97
C VAL A 60 -16.58 -3.60 -22.73
N GLU A 61 -17.18 -2.45 -22.91
CA GLU A 61 -17.66 -1.63 -21.81
C GLU A 61 -18.87 -2.28 -21.16
N ILE A 62 -18.80 -2.46 -19.83
CA ILE A 62 -19.87 -3.09 -19.04
C ILE A 62 -20.52 -2.11 -18.07
N TRP A 63 -19.88 -0.99 -17.78
CA TRP A 63 -20.39 0.03 -16.88
C TRP A 63 -19.84 1.42 -17.24
N GLU A 64 -20.72 2.34 -17.61
CA GLU A 64 -20.39 3.72 -18.02
C GLU A 64 -20.69 4.78 -16.96
N LYS A 65 -21.44 4.40 -15.92
CA LYS A 65 -21.92 5.34 -14.90
C LYS A 65 -21.15 5.15 -13.63
N GLY A 66 -20.24 6.07 -13.33
CA GLY A 66 -19.69 6.17 -11.98
C GLY A 66 -20.82 6.38 -10.95
N PHE A 67 -20.51 6.21 -9.69
CA PHE A 67 -21.47 6.45 -8.60
C PHE A 67 -21.50 7.94 -8.24
N LYS A 68 -22.69 8.51 -8.18
CA LYS A 68 -22.90 9.84 -7.62
C LYS A 68 -22.55 9.80 -6.13
N ASN A 69 -21.93 10.84 -5.59
CA ASN A 69 -21.72 11.13 -4.17
C ASN A 69 -20.34 10.79 -3.57
N SER A 70 -19.25 10.96 -4.30
CA SER A 70 -18.01 11.27 -3.60
C SER A 70 -18.11 12.68 -3.00
N ARG A 71 -17.88 12.80 -1.70
CA ARG A 71 -17.96 14.10 -1.00
C ARG A 71 -16.82 15.03 -1.39
N THR A 72 -15.64 14.48 -1.69
CA THR A 72 -14.40 15.23 -2.00
C THR A 72 -14.01 15.23 -3.45
N TRP A 73 -14.37 14.20 -4.22
CA TRP A 73 -13.86 14.00 -5.58
C TRP A 73 -14.90 14.25 -6.67
N GLY A 74 -16.11 14.65 -6.31
CA GLY A 74 -17.19 14.94 -7.25
C GLY A 74 -17.94 13.71 -7.77
N PRO A 75 -18.86 13.89 -8.71
CA PRO A 75 -19.64 12.81 -9.26
C PRO A 75 -18.78 11.86 -10.11
N ASN A 76 -19.10 10.57 -10.05
CA ASN A 76 -18.51 9.51 -10.88
C ASN A 76 -17.05 9.14 -10.55
N PHE A 77 -16.58 9.44 -9.34
CA PHE A 77 -15.24 9.04 -8.93
C PHE A 77 -15.21 7.59 -8.40
N GLY A 78 -14.15 6.85 -8.75
CA GLY A 78 -13.93 5.48 -8.32
C GLY A 78 -14.18 4.46 -9.44
N MET A 79 -14.49 3.21 -9.06
CA MET A 79 -14.63 2.05 -9.94
C MET A 79 -13.31 1.62 -10.59
N GLU A 80 -12.33 1.44 -9.76
CA GLU A 80 -11.03 0.84 -10.12
C GLU A 80 -10.79 -0.42 -9.26
N GLY A 81 -9.72 -1.17 -9.47
CA GLY A 81 -9.38 -2.33 -8.64
C GLY A 81 -10.49 -3.39 -8.58
N ALA A 82 -11.15 -3.60 -9.69
CA ALA A 82 -12.30 -4.50 -9.78
C ALA A 82 -11.87 -5.97 -9.71
N HIS A 83 -12.57 -6.76 -8.89
CA HIS A 83 -12.42 -8.21 -8.81
C HIS A 83 -13.69 -8.92 -9.25
N MET A 84 -13.54 -9.90 -10.14
CA MET A 84 -14.64 -10.64 -10.72
C MET A 84 -14.74 -12.06 -10.15
N TYR A 85 -15.96 -12.53 -9.93
CA TYR A 85 -16.28 -13.84 -9.40
C TYR A 85 -17.46 -14.44 -10.17
N LYS A 86 -17.53 -15.78 -10.25
CA LYS A 86 -18.71 -16.50 -10.69
C LYS A 86 -19.19 -17.42 -9.57
N ILE A 87 -20.39 -17.18 -9.08
CA ILE A 87 -20.93 -17.86 -7.91
C ILE A 87 -22.36 -18.30 -8.26
N ASN A 88 -22.61 -19.61 -8.23
CA ASN A 88 -23.91 -20.20 -8.57
C ASN A 88 -24.45 -19.73 -9.95
N GLY A 89 -23.57 -19.64 -10.96
CA GLY A 89 -23.92 -19.22 -12.32
C GLY A 89 -24.17 -17.72 -12.50
N MET A 90 -23.95 -16.90 -11.46
CA MET A 90 -24.07 -15.46 -11.50
C MET A 90 -22.67 -14.83 -11.46
N TYR A 91 -22.41 -13.86 -12.31
CA TYR A 91 -21.18 -13.05 -12.28
C TYR A 91 -21.33 -11.89 -11.30
N TYR A 92 -20.32 -11.69 -10.49
CA TYR A 92 -20.20 -10.61 -9.52
C TYR A 92 -18.91 -9.84 -9.78
N ILE A 93 -18.96 -8.52 -9.71
CA ILE A 93 -17.80 -7.66 -9.75
C ILE A 93 -17.83 -6.78 -8.52
N THR A 94 -16.79 -6.86 -7.68
CA THR A 94 -16.63 -5.96 -6.53
C THR A 94 -15.60 -4.90 -6.88
N CYS A 95 -15.90 -3.65 -6.61
CA CYS A 95 -15.01 -2.52 -6.86
C CYS A 95 -15.26 -1.38 -5.86
N PRO A 96 -14.25 -0.55 -5.57
CA PRO A 96 -14.43 0.64 -4.76
C PRO A 96 -15.15 1.74 -5.54
N ALA A 97 -15.72 2.67 -4.79
CA ALA A 97 -16.20 3.95 -5.27
C ALA A 97 -15.88 5.05 -4.24
N GLY A 98 -15.79 6.32 -4.66
CA GLY A 98 -15.65 7.45 -3.75
C GLY A 98 -14.23 7.80 -3.27
N GLY A 99 -13.19 7.17 -3.80
CA GLY A 99 -11.80 7.45 -3.39
C GLY A 99 -11.55 7.12 -1.91
N THR A 100 -10.75 7.94 -1.21
CA THR A 100 -10.38 7.70 0.20
C THR A 100 -11.57 7.74 1.18
N GLU A 101 -12.62 8.49 0.85
CA GLU A 101 -13.89 8.49 1.61
C GLU A 101 -14.84 7.37 1.18
N GLY A 102 -14.36 6.45 0.36
CA GLY A 102 -15.12 5.54 -0.44
C GLY A 102 -15.93 4.49 0.31
N TRP A 103 -16.57 3.70 -0.50
CA TRP A 103 -17.37 2.55 -0.14
C TRP A 103 -17.13 1.42 -1.13
N GLN A 104 -17.63 0.23 -0.84
CA GLN A 104 -17.51 -0.91 -1.73
C GLN A 104 -18.84 -1.18 -2.42
N VAL A 105 -18.75 -1.36 -3.73
CA VAL A 105 -19.88 -1.68 -4.59
C VAL A 105 -19.74 -3.11 -5.11
N CYS A 106 -20.86 -3.75 -5.35
CA CYS A 106 -20.96 -5.00 -6.09
C CYS A 106 -21.87 -4.82 -7.29
N LEU A 107 -21.41 -5.25 -8.46
CA LEU A 107 -22.21 -5.43 -9.67
C LEU A 107 -22.55 -6.91 -9.80
N ARG A 108 -23.72 -7.26 -10.34
CA ARG A 108 -24.03 -8.65 -10.67
C ARG A 108 -24.80 -8.78 -11.98
N SER A 109 -24.59 -9.88 -12.70
CA SER A 109 -25.26 -10.22 -13.94
C SER A 109 -25.29 -11.73 -14.18
N LYS A 110 -26.27 -12.21 -14.94
CA LYS A 110 -26.28 -13.59 -15.47
C LYS A 110 -25.35 -13.79 -16.67
N ASN A 111 -24.95 -12.70 -17.31
CA ASN A 111 -24.07 -12.71 -18.48
C ASN A 111 -22.81 -11.91 -18.17
N ILE A 112 -21.64 -12.43 -18.57
CA ILE A 112 -20.36 -11.80 -18.31
C ILE A 112 -20.27 -10.35 -18.84
N TYR A 113 -20.91 -10.06 -19.95
CA TYR A 113 -20.96 -8.71 -20.51
C TYR A 113 -22.17 -7.88 -20.08
N GLY A 114 -22.96 -8.36 -19.10
CA GLY A 114 -24.10 -7.64 -18.58
C GLY A 114 -25.44 -7.96 -19.29
N PRO A 115 -26.49 -7.15 -19.07
CA PRO A 115 -26.47 -5.93 -18.25
C PRO A 115 -26.25 -6.22 -16.77
N TYR A 116 -25.52 -5.32 -16.10
CA TYR A 116 -25.25 -5.41 -14.68
C TYR A 116 -26.21 -4.54 -13.86
N GLU A 117 -26.71 -5.08 -12.75
CA GLU A 117 -27.30 -4.32 -11.65
C GLU A 117 -26.26 -4.11 -10.55
N HIS A 118 -26.44 -3.15 -9.65
CA HIS A 118 -25.45 -2.82 -8.62
C HIS A 118 -26.07 -2.61 -7.25
N LYS A 119 -25.23 -2.77 -6.22
CA LYS A 119 -25.55 -2.47 -4.83
C LYS A 119 -24.30 -2.02 -4.08
N VAL A 120 -24.43 -1.02 -3.20
CA VAL A 120 -23.42 -0.71 -2.20
C VAL A 120 -23.47 -1.83 -1.15
N ILE A 121 -22.36 -2.51 -0.94
CA ILE A 121 -22.26 -3.69 -0.05
C ILE A 121 -21.61 -3.36 1.31
N VAL A 122 -20.90 -2.26 1.40
CA VAL A 122 -20.48 -1.60 2.65
C VAL A 122 -20.25 -0.12 2.39
N GLU A 123 -20.71 0.69 3.34
CA GLU A 123 -20.43 2.13 3.39
C GLU A 123 -20.28 2.52 4.85
N ASP A 124 -19.03 2.65 5.30
CA ASP A 124 -18.73 3.04 6.68
C ASP A 124 -17.39 3.78 6.78
N ALA A 125 -17.39 4.88 7.51
CA ALA A 125 -16.21 5.67 7.85
C ALA A 125 -16.05 5.83 9.38
N THR A 126 -16.81 5.10 10.19
CA THR A 126 -16.91 5.31 11.63
C THR A 126 -15.59 5.07 12.36
N SER A 127 -14.82 4.08 11.92
CA SER A 127 -13.55 3.71 12.55
C SER A 127 -12.44 4.73 12.32
N TYR A 128 -12.50 5.52 11.24
CA TYR A 128 -11.50 6.56 10.92
C TYR A 128 -12.06 7.66 9.99
N PRO A 129 -12.97 8.53 10.48
CA PRO A 129 -13.59 9.56 9.65
C PRO A 129 -12.57 10.58 9.11
N PRO A 130 -12.76 11.09 7.87
CA PRO A 130 -13.87 10.81 6.95
C PRO A 130 -13.64 9.58 6.05
N ASN A 131 -12.53 8.86 6.18
CA ASN A 131 -12.12 7.81 5.27
C ASN A 131 -12.97 6.56 5.44
N GLY A 132 -13.49 6.05 4.31
CA GLY A 132 -14.34 4.89 4.29
C GLY A 132 -13.61 3.59 3.98
N LEU A 133 -14.33 2.49 4.14
CA LEU A 133 -13.86 1.16 3.76
C LEU A 133 -14.06 0.96 2.26
N HIS A 134 -13.00 0.63 1.54
CA HIS A 134 -13.04 0.42 0.11
C HIS A 134 -11.89 -0.45 -0.39
N GLN A 135 -12.03 -0.97 -1.60
CA GLN A 135 -11.03 -1.77 -2.31
C GLN A 135 -10.60 -3.04 -1.58
N GLY A 136 -10.91 -4.18 -2.18
CA GLY A 136 -10.59 -5.46 -1.60
C GLY A 136 -11.22 -6.62 -2.36
N GLY A 137 -11.19 -7.81 -1.77
CA GLY A 137 -11.66 -9.03 -2.41
C GLY A 137 -12.32 -10.03 -1.47
N MET A 138 -13.20 -10.87 -2.04
CA MET A 138 -13.90 -11.95 -1.36
C MET A 138 -13.12 -13.25 -1.40
N VAL A 139 -13.29 -14.06 -0.36
CA VAL A 139 -12.82 -15.45 -0.32
C VAL A 139 -13.84 -16.34 0.36
N GLN A 140 -14.07 -17.53 -0.18
CA GLN A 140 -14.84 -18.57 0.48
C GLN A 140 -13.90 -19.51 1.24
N LEU A 141 -14.19 -19.75 2.51
CA LEU A 141 -13.49 -20.69 3.33
C LEU A 141 -13.98 -22.12 3.09
N LYS A 142 -13.21 -23.10 3.50
CA LYS A 142 -13.55 -24.55 3.36
C LYS A 142 -14.84 -24.94 4.08
N ASN A 143 -15.22 -24.22 5.13
CA ASN A 143 -16.49 -24.44 5.86
C ASN A 143 -17.70 -23.80 5.19
N GLY A 144 -17.51 -23.11 4.05
CA GLY A 144 -18.56 -22.44 3.30
C GLY A 144 -18.75 -20.97 3.64
N ASP A 145 -18.16 -20.47 4.73
CA ASP A 145 -18.24 -19.06 5.10
C ASP A 145 -17.53 -18.17 4.09
N TRP A 146 -18.07 -16.99 3.89
CA TRP A 146 -17.47 -15.97 3.04
C TRP A 146 -16.91 -14.84 3.88
N TRP A 147 -15.74 -14.37 3.47
CA TRP A 147 -15.03 -13.25 4.07
C TRP A 147 -14.54 -12.29 3.01
N PHE A 148 -14.36 -11.03 3.40
CA PHE A 148 -13.84 -9.97 2.54
C PHE A 148 -12.67 -9.27 3.23
N ILE A 149 -11.53 -9.19 2.55
CA ILE A 149 -10.43 -8.33 2.98
C ILE A 149 -10.63 -7.00 2.27
N ILE A 150 -10.73 -5.94 3.04
CA ILE A 150 -10.94 -4.57 2.56
C ILE A 150 -9.98 -3.64 3.27
N MET A 151 -9.70 -2.49 2.72
CA MET A 151 -8.81 -1.53 3.37
C MET A 151 -9.50 -0.23 3.73
N GLN A 152 -8.82 0.54 4.58
CA GLN A 152 -9.14 1.92 4.91
C GLN A 152 -7.87 2.76 4.89
N ASP A 153 -7.87 3.89 4.19
CA ASP A 153 -6.75 4.82 4.21
C ASP A 153 -6.67 5.51 5.56
N ARG A 154 -5.51 5.42 6.22
CA ARG A 154 -5.26 6.01 7.55
C ARG A 154 -4.03 6.93 7.55
N GLY A 155 -3.97 7.83 6.59
CA GLY A 155 -2.92 8.84 6.50
C GLY A 155 -1.51 8.26 6.58
N PRO A 156 -0.68 8.67 7.55
CA PRO A 156 0.71 8.23 7.67
C PRO A 156 0.91 6.72 7.89
N ILE A 157 -0.10 6.04 8.43
CA ILE A 157 -0.06 4.59 8.64
C ILE A 157 -0.24 3.84 7.32
N GLY A 158 -0.87 4.48 6.33
CA GLY A 158 -1.19 3.90 5.04
C GLY A 158 -2.53 3.17 5.02
N ARG A 159 -2.62 2.16 4.19
CA ARG A 159 -3.84 1.36 3.97
C ARG A 159 -3.94 0.24 4.99
N VAL A 160 -4.82 0.42 5.96
CA VAL A 160 -5.02 -0.57 7.03
C VAL A 160 -6.05 -1.60 6.59
N PRO A 161 -5.70 -2.91 6.55
CA PRO A 161 -6.65 -3.95 6.17
C PRO A 161 -7.64 -4.25 7.29
N HIS A 162 -8.88 -4.45 6.89
CA HIS A 162 -9.97 -4.97 7.71
C HIS A 162 -10.41 -6.32 7.15
N LEU A 163 -10.80 -7.24 8.01
CA LEU A 163 -11.37 -8.52 7.64
C LEU A 163 -12.85 -8.54 8.04
N LEU A 164 -13.74 -8.52 7.06
CA LEU A 164 -15.18 -8.45 7.27
C LEU A 164 -15.85 -9.79 6.95
N PRO A 165 -16.83 -10.23 7.76
CA PRO A 165 -17.71 -11.32 7.36
C PRO A 165 -18.57 -10.90 6.17
N VAL A 166 -18.95 -11.84 5.32
CA VAL A 166 -19.86 -11.64 4.21
C VAL A 166 -21.15 -12.40 4.48
N LYS A 167 -22.28 -11.71 4.44
CA LYS A 167 -23.62 -12.29 4.54
C LYS A 167 -24.35 -12.12 3.22
N TRP A 168 -24.80 -13.23 2.64
CA TRP A 168 -25.62 -13.19 1.43
C TRP A 168 -27.05 -12.79 1.77
N VAL A 169 -27.51 -11.66 1.23
CA VAL A 169 -28.88 -11.14 1.38
C VAL A 169 -29.46 -10.85 0.00
N ASP A 170 -30.52 -11.51 -0.38
CA ASP A 170 -31.18 -11.39 -1.71
C ASP A 170 -30.19 -11.56 -2.88
N GLY A 171 -29.19 -12.45 -2.70
CA GLY A 171 -28.16 -12.71 -3.68
C GLY A 171 -27.08 -11.60 -3.77
N TRP A 172 -26.95 -10.74 -2.76
CA TRP A 172 -25.89 -9.75 -2.63
C TRP A 172 -24.93 -10.06 -1.47
N PRO A 173 -23.61 -9.94 -1.66
CA PRO A 173 -22.62 -10.19 -0.62
C PRO A 173 -22.47 -8.95 0.29
N MET A 174 -23.36 -8.80 1.26
CA MET A 174 -23.30 -7.70 2.23
C MET A 174 -22.12 -7.89 3.18
N LEU A 175 -21.30 -6.86 3.34
CA LEU A 175 -20.09 -6.91 4.14
C LEU A 175 -20.31 -6.42 5.57
N GLY A 176 -19.53 -6.99 6.51
CA GLY A 176 -19.60 -6.62 7.90
C GLY A 176 -20.92 -7.01 8.55
N VAL A 177 -21.45 -6.14 9.41
CA VAL A 177 -22.79 -6.27 9.97
C VAL A 177 -23.68 -5.19 9.37
N ASP A 178 -24.68 -5.61 8.62
CA ASP A 178 -25.64 -4.71 7.95
C ASP A 178 -25.00 -3.64 7.05
N GLY A 179 -23.91 -4.02 6.35
CA GLY A 179 -23.18 -3.10 5.48
C GLY A 179 -22.30 -2.08 6.22
N LYS A 180 -21.92 -2.39 7.46
CA LYS A 180 -21.07 -1.55 8.32
C LYS A 180 -19.83 -2.28 8.78
N ASP A 181 -18.75 -1.51 9.08
CA ASP A 181 -17.52 -2.03 9.67
C ASP A 181 -17.77 -2.75 11.00
N VAL A 182 -16.90 -3.68 11.30
CA VAL A 182 -16.88 -4.39 12.58
C VAL A 182 -15.49 -4.30 13.22
N ILE A 183 -15.39 -3.54 14.30
CA ILE A 183 -14.12 -3.37 15.03
C ILE A 183 -13.70 -4.67 15.71
N THR A 184 -14.66 -5.45 16.15
CA THR A 184 -14.45 -6.76 16.79
C THR A 184 -15.47 -7.75 16.25
N TYR A 185 -14.97 -8.88 15.75
CA TYR A 185 -15.80 -9.96 15.25
C TYR A 185 -15.13 -11.30 15.53
N PRO A 186 -15.89 -12.40 15.73
CA PRO A 186 -15.31 -13.73 15.87
C PRO A 186 -14.44 -14.04 14.65
N LYS A 187 -13.19 -14.46 14.89
CA LYS A 187 -12.29 -14.78 13.78
C LYS A 187 -12.80 -16.01 13.00
N PRO A 188 -12.49 -16.10 11.70
CA PRO A 188 -12.85 -17.26 10.91
C PRO A 188 -12.19 -18.54 11.45
N GLU A 189 -12.93 -19.65 11.41
CA GLU A 189 -12.40 -20.98 11.77
C GLU A 189 -11.62 -21.58 10.59
N VAL A 190 -10.31 -21.32 10.55
CA VAL A 190 -9.44 -21.77 9.44
C VAL A 190 -8.47 -22.89 9.81
N GLY A 191 -8.69 -23.59 10.91
CA GLY A 191 -7.87 -24.74 11.29
C GLY A 191 -7.83 -25.02 12.77
N LYS A 192 -7.23 -26.18 13.14
CA LYS A 192 -7.24 -26.73 14.50
C LYS A 192 -6.19 -26.12 15.45
N LYS A 193 -5.18 -25.40 14.95
CA LYS A 193 -4.12 -24.84 15.79
C LYS A 193 -4.10 -23.32 15.66
N GLN A 194 -4.20 -22.65 16.80
CA GLN A 194 -3.86 -21.24 16.90
C GLN A 194 -2.35 -21.09 16.68
N GLN A 195 -1.96 -20.39 15.62
CA GLN A 195 -0.58 -19.94 15.49
C GLN A 195 -0.38 -18.68 16.35
N ARG A 196 0.67 -18.66 17.15
CA ARG A 196 1.07 -17.43 17.83
C ARG A 196 1.54 -16.44 16.76
N LEU A 197 0.86 -15.31 16.66
CA LEU A 197 1.30 -14.23 15.79
C LEU A 197 2.58 -13.65 16.40
N ALA A 198 3.66 -13.65 15.63
CA ALA A 198 4.87 -12.92 15.99
C ALA A 198 4.62 -11.42 15.77
N SER A 199 5.10 -10.61 16.70
CA SER A 199 5.15 -9.16 16.47
C SER A 199 6.10 -8.86 15.31
N PRO A 200 5.76 -7.94 14.41
CA PRO A 200 6.69 -7.51 13.38
C PRO A 200 7.99 -7.01 13.99
N ALA A 201 9.11 -7.32 13.36
CA ALA A 201 10.39 -6.78 13.75
C ALA A 201 10.39 -5.26 13.51
N THR A 202 10.94 -4.50 14.46
CA THR A 202 11.01 -3.03 14.37
C THR A 202 12.46 -2.53 14.52
N THR A 203 13.07 -2.79 15.66
CA THR A 203 14.45 -2.39 15.95
C THR A 203 15.45 -3.28 15.21
N ASP A 204 16.54 -2.69 14.72
CA ASP A 204 17.65 -3.40 14.09
C ASP A 204 18.98 -2.79 14.52
N GLU A 205 19.84 -3.61 15.10
CA GLU A 205 21.20 -3.23 15.50
C GLU A 205 22.23 -3.48 14.37
N PHE A 206 21.76 -3.82 13.17
CA PHE A 206 22.56 -4.07 11.98
C PHE A 206 23.74 -5.05 12.18
N ASN A 207 23.53 -6.04 13.03
CA ASN A 207 24.53 -7.09 13.32
C ASN A 207 24.50 -8.23 12.29
N GLY A 208 23.47 -8.32 11.49
CA GLY A 208 23.28 -9.31 10.43
C GLY A 208 24.07 -9.01 9.17
N LYS A 209 24.13 -9.99 8.27
CA LYS A 209 24.70 -9.83 6.92
C LYS A 209 23.66 -9.38 5.88
N GLN A 210 22.39 -9.40 6.23
CA GLN A 210 21.26 -9.04 5.37
C GLN A 210 20.29 -8.18 6.15
N LEU A 211 19.58 -7.31 5.45
CA LEU A 211 18.48 -6.54 6.02
C LEU A 211 17.31 -7.47 6.38
N GLY A 212 16.68 -7.21 7.50
CA GLY A 212 15.45 -7.87 7.88
C GLY A 212 14.26 -7.44 7.00
N LEU A 213 13.16 -8.20 7.04
CA LEU A 213 11.97 -7.95 6.22
C LEU A 213 11.23 -6.65 6.55
N GLN A 214 11.52 -6.01 7.69
CA GLN A 214 10.98 -4.71 8.08
C GLN A 214 11.52 -3.56 7.23
N TRP A 215 12.66 -3.75 6.55
CA TRP A 215 13.31 -2.72 5.77
C TRP A 215 12.87 -2.73 4.31
N GLN A 216 12.69 -1.54 3.76
CA GLN A 216 12.36 -1.31 2.36
C GLN A 216 13.19 -0.15 1.81
N TRP A 217 13.68 -0.30 0.57
CA TRP A 217 14.26 0.81 -0.17
C TRP A 217 13.18 1.62 -0.86
N ASN A 218 13.30 2.95 -0.81
CA ASN A 218 12.37 3.83 -1.54
C ASN A 218 12.38 3.60 -3.05
N HIS A 219 13.58 3.37 -3.60
CA HIS A 219 13.81 3.02 -5.01
C HIS A 219 14.65 1.74 -5.10
N ASN A 220 14.89 1.24 -6.31
CA ASN A 220 15.87 0.18 -6.52
C ASN A 220 17.24 0.68 -6.04
N PRO A 221 17.84 0.06 -5.01
CA PRO A 221 19.07 0.57 -4.42
C PRO A 221 20.25 0.42 -5.38
N ASP A 222 21.23 1.31 -5.25
CA ASP A 222 22.57 1.09 -5.76
C ASP A 222 23.33 0.27 -4.72
N ASN A 223 23.52 -1.02 -4.98
CA ASN A 223 24.15 -1.94 -4.03
C ASN A 223 25.64 -1.67 -3.78
N THR A 224 26.26 -0.78 -4.53
CA THR A 224 27.64 -0.32 -4.28
C THR A 224 27.70 0.81 -3.24
N LYS A 225 26.54 1.36 -2.85
CA LYS A 225 26.41 2.53 -1.99
C LYS A 225 25.91 2.23 -0.57
N TRP A 226 25.81 0.95 -0.21
CA TRP A 226 25.47 0.56 1.16
C TRP A 226 26.17 -0.73 1.59
N SER A 227 26.32 -0.93 2.90
CA SER A 227 26.95 -2.13 3.46
C SER A 227 26.53 -2.35 4.90
N LEU A 228 26.34 -3.63 5.29
CA LEU A 228 26.18 -4.10 6.66
C LEU A 228 27.47 -4.66 7.25
N THR A 229 28.54 -4.73 6.45
CA THR A 229 29.80 -5.39 6.85
C THR A 229 30.99 -4.43 6.95
N GLU A 230 30.92 -3.25 6.34
CA GLU A 230 31.99 -2.23 6.42
C GLU A 230 32.16 -1.65 7.84
N CYS A 231 31.06 -1.60 8.62
CA CYS A 231 31.07 -1.15 10.03
C CYS A 231 30.09 -2.02 10.82
N ARG A 232 30.57 -2.99 11.56
CA ARG A 232 29.71 -3.92 12.31
C ARG A 232 28.82 -3.18 13.30
N GLY A 233 27.54 -3.54 13.35
CA GLY A 233 26.54 -2.89 14.18
C GLY A 233 26.00 -1.59 13.60
N TYR A 234 26.36 -1.28 12.34
CA TYR A 234 25.88 -0.09 11.63
C TYR A 234 25.54 -0.40 10.17
N MET A 235 24.53 0.28 9.68
CA MET A 235 24.28 0.38 8.24
C MET A 235 25.17 1.50 7.68
N ARG A 236 26.12 1.17 6.82
CA ARG A 236 26.90 2.14 6.05
C ARG A 236 26.09 2.60 4.83
N LEU A 237 25.82 3.89 4.73
CA LEU A 237 25.26 4.53 3.54
C LEU A 237 26.31 5.47 2.94
N LYS A 238 26.53 5.36 1.63
CA LYS A 238 27.42 6.28 0.86
C LYS A 238 26.51 7.28 0.14
N ALA A 239 26.72 8.56 0.44
CA ALA A 239 25.94 9.63 -0.17
C ALA A 239 26.02 9.62 -1.70
N SER A 240 24.94 9.91 -2.34
CA SER A 240 24.81 10.10 -3.79
C SER A 240 24.07 11.41 -4.05
N GLN A 241 24.37 12.04 -5.18
CA GLN A 241 23.68 13.25 -5.56
C GLN A 241 22.20 12.93 -5.85
N ALA A 242 21.32 13.74 -5.28
CA ALA A 242 19.89 13.71 -5.55
C ALA A 242 19.34 15.16 -5.49
N PRO A 243 18.41 15.54 -6.37
CA PRO A 243 17.84 16.89 -6.37
C PRO A 243 17.01 17.16 -5.11
N LYS A 244 16.38 16.14 -4.54
CA LYS A 244 15.60 16.17 -3.31
C LYS A 244 15.51 14.79 -2.67
N LEU A 245 15.12 14.75 -1.38
CA LEU A 245 15.04 13.50 -0.61
C LEU A 245 14.14 12.45 -1.27
N TYR A 246 13.02 12.85 -1.85
CA TYR A 246 12.08 11.92 -2.48
C TYR A 246 12.71 11.12 -3.64
N GLU A 247 13.71 11.69 -4.30
CA GLU A 247 14.42 11.07 -5.42
C GLU A 247 15.73 10.38 -4.99
N ALA A 248 16.10 10.48 -3.70
CA ALA A 248 17.31 9.86 -3.19
C ALA A 248 17.20 8.33 -3.20
N ARG A 249 18.04 7.69 -4.02
CA ARG A 249 17.89 6.27 -4.39
C ARG A 249 18.07 5.31 -3.23
N ASN A 250 19.02 5.57 -2.34
CA ASN A 250 19.34 4.70 -1.19
C ASN A 250 18.71 5.22 0.09
N THR A 251 17.44 5.61 0.05
CA THR A 251 16.65 5.93 1.25
C THR A 251 16.07 4.63 1.81
N LEU A 252 16.55 4.22 2.98
CA LEU A 252 16.09 3.03 3.69
C LEU A 252 14.92 3.39 4.60
N THR A 253 13.84 2.64 4.53
CA THR A 253 12.58 2.96 5.22
C THR A 253 12.03 1.78 6.00
N GLN A 254 11.25 2.07 7.04
CA GLN A 254 10.32 1.16 7.69
C GLN A 254 8.91 1.72 7.66
N ARG A 255 7.91 0.85 7.68
CA ARG A 255 6.51 1.25 7.82
C ARG A 255 6.25 1.84 9.19
N VAL A 256 5.57 2.98 9.21
CA VAL A 256 5.01 3.55 10.44
C VAL A 256 3.89 2.64 10.93
N GLN A 257 3.89 2.31 12.21
CA GLN A 257 2.83 1.51 12.84
C GLN A 257 1.89 2.43 13.64
N GLY A 258 0.60 2.15 13.55
CA GLY A 258 -0.42 2.92 14.24
C GLY A 258 -0.66 2.46 15.69
N PRO A 259 -1.34 3.26 16.53
CA PRO A 259 -1.82 4.62 16.28
C PRO A 259 -0.74 5.70 16.42
N SER A 260 0.42 5.38 16.95
CA SER A 260 1.59 6.24 17.02
C SER A 260 2.86 5.40 16.98
N SER A 261 3.93 5.96 16.42
CA SER A 261 5.23 5.31 16.34
C SER A 261 6.33 6.28 16.70
N GLU A 262 7.41 5.72 17.21
CA GLU A 262 8.64 6.45 17.47
C GLU A 262 9.82 5.65 16.91
N GLY A 263 10.70 6.31 16.15
CA GLY A 263 11.93 5.74 15.65
C GLY A 263 13.11 6.61 16.07
N SER A 264 14.18 5.97 16.51
CA SER A 264 15.45 6.64 16.82
C SER A 264 16.59 6.00 16.07
N VAL A 265 17.58 6.80 15.69
CA VAL A 265 18.80 6.34 15.03
C VAL A 265 20.02 7.03 15.61
N GLU A 266 21.05 6.26 15.95
CA GLU A 266 22.40 6.80 16.16
C GLU A 266 23.11 6.89 14.81
N MET A 267 23.72 8.03 14.54
CA MET A 267 24.45 8.26 13.31
C MET A 267 25.88 8.70 13.57
N ILE A 268 26.82 8.04 12.91
CA ILE A 268 28.23 8.47 12.85
C ILE A 268 28.38 9.40 11.66
N VAL A 269 28.75 10.65 11.90
CA VAL A 269 28.79 11.71 10.89
C VAL A 269 30.23 12.23 10.63
N SER A 270 31.22 11.68 11.32
CA SER A 270 32.64 12.08 11.18
C SER A 270 33.18 11.87 9.75
N GLY A 271 32.61 10.93 8.98
CA GLY A 271 33.04 10.66 7.60
C GLY A 271 32.31 11.46 6.52
N MET A 272 31.46 12.41 6.89
CA MET A 272 30.73 13.25 5.94
C MET A 272 31.67 14.18 5.18
N LYS A 273 31.38 14.40 3.92
CA LYS A 273 32.12 15.31 3.02
C LYS A 273 31.23 16.49 2.64
N ASP A 274 31.85 17.54 2.15
CA ASP A 274 31.15 18.73 1.67
C ASP A 274 29.97 18.37 0.75
N GLY A 275 28.81 18.98 1.02
CA GLY A 275 27.55 18.72 0.35
C GLY A 275 26.79 17.48 0.84
N ASN A 276 27.38 16.64 1.71
CA ASN A 276 26.63 15.49 2.23
C ASN A 276 25.57 15.93 3.23
N MET A 277 24.43 15.25 3.18
CA MET A 277 23.34 15.37 4.14
C MET A 277 22.83 13.98 4.51
N ALA A 278 22.66 13.74 5.82
CA ALA A 278 22.17 12.46 6.33
C ALA A 278 21.32 12.68 7.59
N GLY A 279 20.23 11.95 7.73
CA GLY A 279 19.31 12.17 8.84
C GLY A 279 18.20 11.14 8.95
N LEU A 280 17.17 11.51 9.70
CA LEU A 280 15.97 10.73 9.95
C LEU A 280 14.75 11.51 9.50
N GLY A 281 13.88 10.88 8.70
CA GLY A 281 12.68 11.52 8.18
C GLY A 281 11.42 10.71 8.37
N VAL A 282 10.29 11.40 8.32
CA VAL A 282 8.97 10.84 8.07
C VAL A 282 8.71 11.01 6.58
N PHE A 283 8.65 9.89 5.87
CA PHE A 283 8.78 9.84 4.43
C PHE A 283 7.48 9.46 3.74
N GLN A 284 6.81 10.46 3.21
CA GLN A 284 5.63 10.42 2.34
C GLN A 284 5.52 11.80 1.67
N LEU A 285 4.62 12.01 0.76
CA LEU A 285 4.35 13.34 0.23
C LEU A 285 3.13 13.98 0.94
N PRO A 286 3.34 15.10 1.66
CA PRO A 286 4.59 15.79 1.96
C PRO A 286 5.47 15.00 2.96
N TYR A 287 6.77 15.24 2.95
CA TYR A 287 7.74 14.65 3.89
C TYR A 287 8.41 15.71 4.77
N ALA A 288 8.97 15.26 5.90
CA ALA A 288 9.78 16.12 6.76
C ALA A 288 10.93 15.33 7.35
N TYR A 289 12.05 15.99 7.63
CA TYR A 289 13.23 15.32 8.18
C TYR A 289 14.17 16.25 8.96
N VAL A 290 14.89 15.67 9.89
CA VAL A 290 16.03 16.28 10.59
C VAL A 290 17.32 15.65 10.09
N ALA A 291 18.35 16.43 9.86
CA ALA A 291 19.61 15.92 9.31
C ALA A 291 20.83 16.70 9.79
N VAL A 292 22.01 16.07 9.69
CA VAL A 292 23.28 16.80 9.66
C VAL A 292 23.62 17.12 8.22
N LYS A 293 23.98 18.36 7.94
CA LYS A 293 24.45 18.85 6.66
C LYS A 293 25.91 19.28 6.79
N GLN A 294 26.78 18.79 5.93
CA GLN A 294 28.20 19.19 5.86
C GLN A 294 28.33 20.30 4.80
N GLU A 295 28.84 21.46 5.20
CA GLU A 295 29.12 22.63 4.33
C GLU A 295 30.60 23.02 4.51
N GLY A 296 31.42 22.71 3.52
CA GLY A 296 32.89 22.85 3.62
C GLY A 296 33.43 22.04 4.81
N SER A 297 34.09 22.73 5.74
CA SER A 297 34.63 22.14 6.99
C SER A 297 33.64 22.19 8.16
N SER A 298 32.47 22.79 8.00
CA SER A 298 31.49 22.98 9.06
C SER A 298 30.30 22.05 8.90
N ARG A 299 29.70 21.69 10.02
CA ARG A 299 28.45 20.91 10.06
C ARG A 299 27.38 21.71 10.76
N LYS A 300 26.15 21.60 10.27
CA LYS A 300 24.94 22.10 10.93
C LYS A 300 23.88 21.02 11.05
N ILE A 301 23.02 21.11 12.06
CA ILE A 301 21.79 20.31 12.15
C ILE A 301 20.71 21.13 11.48
N VAL A 302 19.92 20.51 10.62
CA VAL A 302 18.88 21.18 9.84
C VAL A 302 17.55 20.44 9.99
N MET A 303 16.46 21.19 9.97
CA MET A 303 15.10 20.67 9.89
C MET A 303 14.44 21.13 8.58
N TYR A 304 13.92 20.16 7.84
CA TYR A 304 13.19 20.41 6.59
C TYR A 304 11.72 20.01 6.70
N ASP A 305 10.86 20.85 6.15
CA ASP A 305 9.47 20.54 5.85
C ASP A 305 9.32 20.59 4.33
N GLY A 306 9.12 19.41 3.73
CA GLY A 306 9.31 19.24 2.29
C GLY A 306 10.73 19.58 1.86
N ASP A 307 10.85 20.44 0.88
CA ASP A 307 12.15 20.93 0.35
C ASP A 307 12.63 22.23 1.02
N LYS A 308 11.91 22.73 2.03
CA LYS A 308 12.21 23.99 2.70
C LYS A 308 12.91 23.74 4.03
N GLU A 309 14.13 24.32 4.20
CA GLU A 309 14.77 24.42 5.50
C GLU A 309 13.99 25.42 6.37
N ILE A 310 13.49 24.94 7.52
CA ILE A 310 12.66 25.74 8.45
C ILE A 310 13.39 26.10 9.72
N GLU A 311 14.41 25.34 10.09
CA GLU A 311 15.20 25.56 11.31
C GLU A 311 16.61 24.97 11.13
N SER A 312 17.63 25.61 11.75
CA SER A 312 18.98 25.08 11.78
C SER A 312 19.72 25.45 13.05
N VAL A 313 20.71 24.61 13.40
CA VAL A 313 21.67 24.81 14.48
C VAL A 313 23.08 24.71 13.92
N ASP A 314 23.79 25.81 13.91
CA ASP A 314 25.11 25.92 13.33
C ASP A 314 26.23 25.33 14.22
N ASN A 315 27.37 25.05 13.61
CA ASN A 315 28.61 24.65 14.28
C ASN A 315 28.49 23.35 15.10
N PHE A 316 27.76 22.38 14.63
CA PHE A 316 27.73 21.07 15.25
C PHE A 316 29.12 20.41 15.18
N LYS A 317 29.69 20.05 16.35
CA LYS A 317 31.07 19.51 16.48
C LYS A 317 31.12 18.02 16.77
N GLY A 318 29.99 17.38 17.04
CA GLY A 318 29.93 15.96 17.36
C GLY A 318 30.34 15.05 16.21
N ASP A 319 30.94 13.91 16.50
CA ASP A 319 31.19 12.84 15.52
C ASP A 319 30.05 11.84 15.43
N LYS A 320 29.14 11.88 16.40
CA LYS A 320 27.91 11.11 16.48
C LYS A 320 26.78 12.02 16.87
N ILE A 321 25.56 11.62 16.48
CA ILE A 321 24.31 12.29 16.84
C ILE A 321 23.19 11.23 16.90
N TRP A 322 22.26 11.45 17.83
CA TRP A 322 21.00 10.72 17.87
C TRP A 322 19.90 11.58 17.27
N PHE A 323 19.14 11.01 16.34
CA PHE A 323 17.89 11.58 15.88
C PHE A 323 16.73 10.71 16.32
N ARG A 324 15.60 11.37 16.58
CA ARG A 324 14.34 10.73 16.92
C ARG A 324 13.20 11.40 16.17
N ALA A 325 12.32 10.59 15.58
CA ALA A 325 11.07 11.04 15.00
C ALA A 325 9.89 10.34 15.70
N ARG A 326 8.91 11.12 16.14
CA ARG A 326 7.66 10.62 16.72
C ARG A 326 6.51 11.01 15.83
N VAL A 327 5.77 10.02 15.35
CA VAL A 327 4.60 10.17 14.48
C VAL A 327 3.33 9.90 15.26
N MET A 328 2.34 10.79 15.14
CA MET A 328 1.02 10.67 15.76
C MET A 328 -0.06 10.73 14.68
N ASP A 329 -0.87 9.68 14.56
CA ASP A 329 -1.89 9.58 13.52
C ASP A 329 -3.08 10.52 13.73
N LYS A 330 -3.53 10.73 14.98
CA LYS A 330 -4.71 11.57 15.28
C LYS A 330 -4.66 12.97 14.71
N ASN A 331 -3.48 13.56 14.59
CA ASN A 331 -3.28 14.94 14.14
C ASN A 331 -2.40 15.01 12.89
N PHE A 332 -2.00 13.87 12.31
CA PHE A 332 -1.07 13.79 11.17
C PHE A 332 0.21 14.61 11.39
N THR A 333 0.73 14.58 12.62
CA THR A 333 1.91 15.36 13.01
C THR A 333 3.10 14.48 13.26
N ALA A 334 4.28 15.00 12.95
CA ALA A 334 5.55 14.44 13.34
C ALA A 334 6.34 15.44 14.19
N ARG A 335 7.06 14.94 15.18
CA ARG A 335 8.02 15.73 15.97
C ARG A 335 9.39 15.11 15.84
N PHE A 336 10.39 15.97 15.67
CA PHE A 336 11.78 15.57 15.54
C PHE A 336 12.59 16.06 16.71
N TYR A 337 13.58 15.27 17.10
CA TYR A 337 14.49 15.57 18.22
C TYR A 337 15.89 15.17 17.83
N TYR A 338 16.88 15.78 18.46
CA TYR A 338 18.28 15.39 18.39
C TYR A 338 18.96 15.48 19.77
N SER A 339 20.04 14.72 19.96
CA SER A 339 20.89 14.77 21.16
C SER A 339 22.31 14.34 20.83
#